data_2e3b6191324c1148c83e284f1fc015ab
#
_entry.id   2e3b6191324c1148c83e284f1fc015ab
#
_cell.length_a   1.000
_cell.length_b   1.000
_cell.length_c   1.000
_cell.angle_alpha   90.00
_cell.angle_beta   90.00
_cell.angle_gamma   90.00
#
_symmetry.space_group_name_H-M   'P 1'
#
loop_
_entity.id
_entity.type
_entity.pdbx_description
1 polymer ?
#
loop_
_entity_poly.entity_id
_entity_poly.type
_entity_poly.pdbx_seq_one_letter_code
_entity_poly.pdbx_strand_id
1 'polypeptide(L)'
;MEKRRWRTRLIVVAVLAVLVLVFGPKKLGWLVPGPDEAVTGYAMYRLFSVDGAYDPTEEGVEELRAVLDDTWVLWWGVSNSIPMKDREDYPFWLEIYTEERIPAAPFCLGSDGLLYEGKLRFRPLNADLLAALEPLAEQWEQERKNGGDG
;
A
#
# COMPACT_ATOMS: atom_id res chain seq x y z
N MET A 1 2.19 22.23 -44.31
CA MET A 1 3.06 21.33 -43.49
C MET A 1 2.96 21.58 -41.99
N GLU A 2 2.74 22.79 -41.48
CA GLU A 2 2.66 23.10 -40.05
C GLU A 2 1.51 22.41 -39.27
N LYS A 3 0.30 22.38 -39.85
CA LYS A 3 -0.88 21.77 -39.22
C LYS A 3 -0.67 20.26 -38.90
N ARG A 4 0.11 19.54 -39.74
CA ARG A 4 0.38 18.12 -39.52
C ARG A 4 1.37 17.92 -38.38
N ARG A 5 2.38 18.77 -38.27
CA ARG A 5 3.39 18.72 -37.18
C ARG A 5 2.76 19.06 -35.83
N TRP A 6 1.81 19.99 -35.80
CA TRP A 6 1.11 20.36 -34.57
C TRP A 6 0.21 19.24 -34.06
N ARG A 7 -0.56 18.57 -34.93
CA ARG A 7 -1.37 17.41 -34.57
C ARG A 7 -0.51 16.26 -34.02
N THR A 8 0.62 15.98 -34.63
CA THR A 8 1.53 14.94 -34.13
C THR A 8 2.06 15.29 -32.73
N ARG A 9 2.41 16.55 -32.49
CA ARG A 9 2.86 16.98 -31.13
C ARG A 9 1.75 16.83 -30.09
N LEU A 10 0.53 17.18 -30.42
CA LEU A 10 -0.62 17.01 -29.53
C LEU A 10 -0.86 15.53 -29.19
N ILE A 11 -0.78 14.65 -30.16
CA ILE A 11 -0.94 13.21 -29.93
C ILE A 11 0.17 12.71 -29.01
N VAL A 12 1.41 13.09 -29.24
CA VAL A 12 2.54 12.68 -28.39
C VAL A 12 2.34 13.20 -26.95
N VAL A 13 1.95 14.46 -26.78
CA VAL A 13 1.67 15.02 -25.45
C VAL A 13 0.52 14.30 -24.77
N ALA A 14 -0.57 14.00 -25.51
CA ALA A 14 -1.70 13.25 -24.97
C ALA A 14 -1.29 11.83 -24.54
N VAL A 15 -0.50 11.13 -25.34
CA VAL A 15 0.02 9.79 -25.01
C VAL A 15 0.93 9.85 -23.78
N LEU A 16 1.83 10.82 -23.70
CA LEU A 16 2.68 11.01 -22.51
C LEU A 16 1.86 11.33 -21.26
N ALA A 17 0.84 12.17 -21.39
CA ALA A 17 -0.06 12.48 -20.26
C ALA A 17 -0.79 11.22 -19.77
N VAL A 18 -1.31 10.39 -20.69
CA VAL A 18 -1.94 9.11 -20.33
C VAL A 18 -0.95 8.17 -19.67
N LEU A 19 0.29 8.06 -20.18
CA LEU A 19 1.32 7.23 -19.55
C LEU A 19 1.65 7.71 -18.14
N VAL A 20 1.76 9.01 -17.92
CA VAL A 20 1.99 9.57 -16.58
C VAL A 20 0.80 9.32 -15.65
N LEU A 21 -0.44 9.45 -16.13
CA LEU A 21 -1.64 9.15 -15.35
C LEU A 21 -1.74 7.67 -14.98
N VAL A 22 -1.36 6.77 -15.86
CA VAL A 22 -1.47 5.32 -15.62
C VAL A 22 -0.30 4.80 -14.78
N PHE A 23 0.93 5.19 -15.11
CA PHE A 23 2.16 4.62 -14.53
C PHE A 23 2.90 5.60 -13.59
N GLY A 24 2.43 6.83 -13.48
CA GLY A 24 3.04 7.84 -12.62
C GLY A 24 2.83 7.56 -11.13
N PRO A 25 3.52 8.34 -10.27
CA PRO A 25 3.36 8.24 -8.82
C PRO A 25 1.92 8.48 -8.40
N LYS A 26 1.43 7.68 -7.44
CA LYS A 26 0.08 7.79 -6.87
C LYS A 26 0.16 7.66 -5.37
N LYS A 27 -0.76 8.29 -4.65
CA LYS A 27 -0.95 7.99 -3.23
C LYS A 27 -1.43 6.55 -3.07
N LEU A 28 -0.98 5.87 -2.03
CA LEU A 28 -1.34 4.48 -1.76
C LEU A 28 -2.86 4.29 -1.72
N GLY A 29 -3.57 5.21 -1.06
CA GLY A 29 -5.03 5.18 -0.99
C GLY A 29 -5.75 5.30 -2.34
N TRP A 30 -5.08 5.81 -3.39
CA TRP A 30 -5.65 5.88 -4.75
C TRP A 30 -5.55 4.59 -5.54
N LEU A 31 -4.86 3.58 -5.01
CA LEU A 31 -4.81 2.25 -5.62
C LEU A 31 -6.08 1.44 -5.34
N VAL A 32 -6.89 1.89 -4.39
CA VAL A 32 -8.18 1.28 -4.09
C VAL A 32 -9.12 1.45 -5.28
N PRO A 33 -9.76 0.39 -5.77
CA PRO A 33 -10.69 0.50 -6.88
C PRO A 33 -11.94 1.29 -6.50
N GLY A 34 -12.11 2.44 -7.12
CA GLY A 34 -13.26 3.33 -6.95
C GLY A 34 -12.80 4.78 -6.77
N PRO A 35 -12.93 5.65 -7.81
CA PRO A 35 -12.47 7.04 -7.73
C PRO A 35 -13.21 7.88 -6.68
N ASP A 36 -14.37 7.41 -6.23
CA ASP A 36 -15.25 8.13 -5.30
C ASP A 36 -15.24 7.52 -3.88
N GLU A 37 -14.52 6.42 -3.66
CA GLU A 37 -14.47 5.76 -2.36
C GLU A 37 -13.38 6.40 -1.47
N ALA A 38 -13.80 7.10 -0.44
CA ALA A 38 -12.88 7.59 0.59
C ALA A 38 -12.31 6.42 1.41
N VAL A 39 -11.02 6.46 1.68
CA VAL A 39 -10.39 5.52 2.61
C VAL A 39 -10.91 5.82 4.02
N THR A 40 -11.55 4.82 4.64
CA THR A 40 -12.12 4.93 5.98
C THR A 40 -11.20 4.38 7.06
N GLY A 41 -10.26 3.48 6.70
CA GLY A 41 -9.34 2.91 7.66
C GLY A 41 -8.26 2.05 7.02
N TYR A 42 -7.32 1.65 7.86
CA TYR A 42 -6.25 0.74 7.52
C TYR A 42 -6.14 -0.33 8.60
N ALA A 43 -5.70 -1.54 8.22
CA ALA A 43 -5.27 -2.55 9.15
C ALA A 43 -3.91 -3.11 8.73
N MET A 44 -3.14 -3.54 9.71
CA MET A 44 -1.84 -4.16 9.51
C MET A 44 -1.75 -5.47 10.30
N TYR A 45 -1.26 -6.50 9.65
CA TYR A 45 -1.05 -7.81 10.26
C TYR A 45 0.40 -8.23 10.04
N ARG A 46 1.04 -8.71 11.10
CA ARG A 46 2.36 -9.34 10.97
C ARG A 46 2.19 -10.78 10.56
N LEU A 47 2.73 -11.20 9.42
CA LEU A 47 2.50 -12.54 8.86
C LEU A 47 3.15 -13.67 9.65
N PHE A 48 4.05 -13.37 10.59
CA PHE A 48 4.71 -14.33 11.47
C PHE A 48 4.08 -14.44 12.87
N SER A 49 3.11 -13.58 13.19
CA SER A 49 2.45 -13.66 14.49
C SER A 49 1.63 -14.95 14.57
N VAL A 50 2.00 -15.80 15.51
CA VAL A 50 1.32 -17.08 15.76
C VAL A 50 -0.10 -16.86 16.29
N ASP A 51 -0.39 -15.67 16.80
CA ASP A 51 -1.59 -15.33 17.55
C ASP A 51 -2.68 -14.61 16.76
N GLY A 52 -2.56 -14.57 15.42
CA GLY A 52 -3.62 -14.02 14.57
C GLY A 52 -3.56 -12.51 14.34
N ALA A 53 -4.65 -11.97 13.82
CA ALA A 53 -4.82 -10.55 13.54
C ALA A 53 -4.72 -9.74 14.82
N TYR A 54 -3.97 -8.65 14.77
CA TYR A 54 -3.88 -7.68 15.84
C TYR A 54 -4.92 -6.60 15.61
N ASP A 55 -5.71 -6.31 16.64
CA ASP A 55 -6.65 -5.20 16.63
C ASP A 55 -5.96 -4.01 17.30
N PRO A 56 -5.45 -3.04 16.53
CA PRO A 56 -4.71 -1.92 17.10
C PRO A 56 -5.61 -1.04 17.94
N THR A 57 -5.01 -0.38 18.94
CA THR A 57 -5.70 0.69 19.69
C THR A 57 -6.08 1.82 18.73
N GLU A 58 -7.03 2.69 19.12
CA GLU A 58 -7.41 3.85 18.29
C GLU A 58 -6.20 4.72 17.94
N GLU A 59 -5.26 4.90 18.88
CA GLU A 59 -4.01 5.65 18.69
C GLU A 59 -3.11 4.95 17.65
N GLY A 60 -2.94 3.64 17.74
CA GLY A 60 -2.17 2.86 16.77
C GLY A 60 -2.75 2.90 15.35
N VAL A 61 -4.08 2.96 15.23
CA VAL A 61 -4.74 3.15 13.92
C VAL A 61 -4.42 4.52 13.33
N GLU A 62 -4.41 5.58 14.14
CA GLU A 62 -4.08 6.94 13.67
C GLU A 62 -2.61 7.05 13.26
N GLU A 63 -1.68 6.41 13.97
CA GLU A 63 -0.26 6.37 13.61
C GLU A 63 -0.06 5.61 12.29
N LEU A 64 -0.67 4.44 12.13
CA LEU A 64 -0.66 3.68 10.88
C LEU A 64 -1.23 4.51 9.72
N ARG A 65 -2.34 5.19 9.96
CA ARG A 65 -2.97 6.08 8.99
C ARG A 65 -2.03 7.20 8.56
N ALA A 66 -1.34 7.84 9.50
CA ALA A 66 -0.39 8.91 9.18
C ALA A 66 0.73 8.43 8.25
N VAL A 67 1.22 7.20 8.45
CA VAL A 67 2.25 6.61 7.57
C VAL A 67 1.68 6.30 6.18
N LEU A 68 0.50 5.68 6.10
CA LEU A 68 -0.02 5.16 4.84
C LEU A 68 -0.69 6.24 3.97
N ASP A 69 -1.38 7.23 4.57
CA ASP A 69 -2.02 8.32 3.83
C ASP A 69 -1.00 9.20 3.08
N ASP A 70 0.20 9.35 3.63
CA ASP A 70 1.26 10.12 3.00
C ASP A 70 2.18 9.30 2.10
N THR A 71 1.96 8.00 2.01
CA THR A 71 2.79 7.13 1.17
C THR A 71 2.45 7.29 -0.30
N TRP A 72 3.46 7.70 -1.07
CA TRP A 72 3.41 7.71 -2.53
C TRP A 72 4.05 6.44 -3.07
N VAL A 73 3.44 5.85 -4.07
CA VAL A 73 3.90 4.64 -4.71
C VAL A 73 4.03 4.82 -6.21
N LEU A 74 4.98 4.11 -6.81
CA LEU A 74 5.18 4.02 -8.25
C LEU A 74 4.97 2.57 -8.67
N TRP A 75 4.23 2.34 -9.74
CA TRP A 75 4.16 1.02 -10.36
C TRP A 75 5.56 0.53 -10.75
N TRP A 76 5.95 -0.63 -10.24
CA TRP A 76 7.31 -1.18 -10.39
C TRP A 76 7.36 -2.41 -11.27
N GLY A 77 6.21 -2.85 -11.77
CA GLY A 77 6.10 -3.99 -12.67
C GLY A 77 5.25 -5.13 -12.13
N VAL A 78 5.47 -6.31 -12.69
CA VAL A 78 4.72 -7.52 -12.35
C VAL A 78 5.65 -8.52 -11.70
N SER A 79 5.17 -9.16 -10.62
CA SER A 79 5.84 -10.29 -9.97
C SER A 79 5.42 -11.61 -10.60
N ASN A 80 6.37 -12.53 -10.76
CA ASN A 80 6.06 -13.90 -11.15
C ASN A 80 5.66 -14.78 -9.96
N SER A 81 5.92 -14.32 -8.73
CA SER A 81 5.54 -14.99 -7.49
C SER A 81 4.25 -14.41 -6.93
N ILE A 82 3.39 -15.28 -6.39
CA ILE A 82 2.25 -14.86 -5.59
C ILE A 82 2.78 -14.65 -4.17
N PRO A 83 2.57 -13.48 -3.55
CA PRO A 83 3.14 -13.14 -2.23
C PRO A 83 2.87 -14.14 -1.11
N MET A 84 1.85 -14.98 -1.25
CA MET A 84 1.42 -15.89 -0.18
C MET A 84 2.22 -17.20 -0.06
N LYS A 85 3.18 -17.48 -0.93
CA LYS A 85 3.87 -18.78 -0.90
C LYS A 85 4.92 -18.90 0.19
N ASP A 86 5.66 -17.84 0.44
CA ASP A 86 6.72 -17.80 1.45
C ASP A 86 6.49 -16.61 2.36
N ARG A 87 5.85 -16.86 3.51
CA ARG A 87 5.52 -15.81 4.49
C ARG A 87 6.76 -15.05 4.99
N GLU A 88 7.92 -15.68 4.92
CA GLU A 88 9.20 -15.09 5.33
C GLU A 88 9.61 -13.90 4.45
N ASP A 89 9.17 -13.89 3.18
CA ASP A 89 9.48 -12.80 2.25
C ASP A 89 8.55 -11.59 2.42
N TYR A 90 7.45 -11.74 3.19
CA TYR A 90 6.41 -10.71 3.33
C TYR A 90 6.08 -10.48 4.82
N PRO A 91 6.84 -9.63 5.51
CA PRO A 91 6.66 -9.40 6.94
C PRO A 91 5.32 -8.80 7.32
N PHE A 92 4.70 -8.01 6.45
CA PHE A 92 3.45 -7.35 6.75
C PHE A 92 2.38 -7.57 5.66
N TRP A 93 1.14 -7.73 6.13
CA TRP A 93 -0.07 -7.66 5.35
C TRP A 93 -0.80 -6.37 5.71
N LEU A 94 -1.07 -5.54 4.72
CA LEU A 94 -1.75 -4.25 4.88
C LEU A 94 -3.11 -4.31 4.20
N GLU A 95 -4.15 -3.86 4.85
CA GLU A 95 -5.49 -3.76 4.28
C GLU A 95 -5.97 -2.31 4.30
N ILE A 96 -6.59 -1.90 3.20
CA ILE A 96 -7.21 -0.58 3.06
C ILE A 96 -8.73 -0.78 3.04
N TYR A 97 -9.42 -0.05 3.91
CA TYR A 97 -10.86 -0.10 4.04
C TYR A 97 -11.51 1.13 3.45
N THR A 98 -12.66 0.93 2.80
CA THR A 98 -13.58 1.98 2.34
C THR A 98 -14.97 1.72 2.89
N GLU A 99 -15.89 2.68 2.72
CA GLU A 99 -17.27 2.53 3.22
C GLU A 99 -18.00 1.33 2.58
N GLU A 100 -17.67 0.98 1.33
CA GLU A 100 -18.39 -0.05 0.58
C GLU A 100 -17.72 -1.42 0.58
N ARG A 101 -16.42 -1.48 0.89
CA ARG A 101 -15.65 -2.73 0.80
C ARG A 101 -14.80 -2.98 2.04
N ILE A 102 -14.84 -4.20 2.52
CA ILE A 102 -14.06 -4.65 3.67
C ILE A 102 -13.41 -6.00 3.33
N PRO A 103 -12.08 -6.06 3.15
CA PRO A 103 -11.14 -4.99 2.81
C PRO A 103 -11.24 -4.57 1.34
N ALA A 104 -10.95 -3.30 1.05
CA ALA A 104 -11.01 -2.80 -0.33
C ALA A 104 -9.82 -3.27 -1.16
N ALA A 105 -8.62 -3.29 -0.58
CA ALA A 105 -7.40 -3.76 -1.23
C ALA A 105 -6.43 -4.36 -0.20
N PRO A 106 -6.00 -5.62 -0.38
CA PRO A 106 -4.93 -6.22 0.40
C PRO A 106 -3.58 -6.02 -0.27
N PHE A 107 -2.59 -5.56 0.49
CA PHE A 107 -1.20 -5.43 0.07
C PHE A 107 -0.30 -6.27 0.95
N CYS A 108 0.69 -6.94 0.35
CA CYS A 108 1.80 -7.51 1.09
C CYS A 108 3.01 -6.59 0.97
N LEU A 109 3.62 -6.22 2.10
CA LEU A 109 4.89 -5.53 2.11
C LEU A 109 6.00 -6.57 2.16
N GLY A 110 6.82 -6.60 1.12
CA GLY A 110 7.95 -7.53 1.01
C GLY A 110 9.17 -7.10 1.82
N SER A 111 10.03 -8.05 2.15
CA SER A 111 11.34 -7.78 2.78
C SER A 111 12.27 -6.94 1.88
N ASP A 112 11.95 -6.84 0.60
CA ASP A 112 12.60 -5.96 -0.37
C ASP A 112 12.07 -4.50 -0.33
N GLY A 113 11.14 -4.20 0.57
CA GLY A 113 10.51 -2.89 0.70
C GLY A 113 9.48 -2.55 -0.37
N LEU A 114 9.09 -3.52 -1.22
CA LEU A 114 8.06 -3.33 -2.23
C LEU A 114 6.68 -3.75 -1.69
N LEU A 115 5.64 -3.07 -2.18
CA LEU A 115 4.25 -3.45 -1.96
C LEU A 115 3.78 -4.35 -3.10
N TYR A 116 3.05 -5.39 -2.75
CA TYR A 116 2.50 -6.38 -3.67
C TYR A 116 0.98 -6.45 -3.54
N GLU A 117 0.28 -6.30 -4.65
CA GLU A 117 -1.14 -6.56 -4.78
C GLU A 117 -1.34 -7.64 -5.85
N GLY A 118 -1.59 -8.86 -5.45
CA GLY A 118 -1.56 -10.00 -6.36
C GLY A 118 -0.21 -10.11 -7.08
N LYS A 119 -0.19 -9.89 -8.39
CA LYS A 119 1.05 -9.91 -9.20
C LYS A 119 1.64 -8.51 -9.43
N LEU A 120 0.95 -7.45 -9.07
CA LEU A 120 1.44 -6.09 -9.25
C LEU A 120 2.44 -5.74 -8.15
N ARG A 121 3.46 -4.98 -8.52
CA ARG A 121 4.47 -4.45 -7.59
C ARG A 121 4.46 -2.95 -7.63
N PHE A 122 4.57 -2.35 -6.45
CA PHE A 122 4.65 -0.91 -6.27
C PHE A 122 5.84 -0.58 -5.38
N ARG A 123 6.59 0.44 -5.76
CA ARG A 123 7.71 0.95 -4.98
C ARG A 123 7.26 2.19 -4.20
N PRO A 124 7.35 2.20 -2.87
CA PRO A 124 7.20 3.42 -2.08
C PRO A 124 8.29 4.44 -2.45
N LEU A 125 7.92 5.70 -2.58
CA LEU A 125 8.81 6.76 -3.05
C LEU A 125 9.33 7.67 -1.93
N ASN A 126 8.51 7.92 -0.94
CA ASN A 126 8.78 8.92 0.10
C ASN A 126 8.91 8.32 1.50
N ALA A 127 8.80 7.00 1.63
CA ALA A 127 8.92 6.31 2.92
C ALA A 127 9.61 4.95 2.74
N ASP A 128 10.44 4.59 3.70
CA ASP A 128 10.80 3.20 3.95
C ASP A 128 9.71 2.60 4.84
N LEU A 129 8.75 1.93 4.21
CA LEU A 129 7.59 1.38 4.92
C LEU A 129 7.99 0.30 5.94
N LEU A 130 9.03 -0.49 5.66
CA LEU A 130 9.52 -1.47 6.63
C LEU A 130 10.02 -0.78 7.90
N ALA A 131 10.88 0.22 7.73
CA ALA A 131 11.41 0.98 8.86
C ALA A 131 10.33 1.78 9.62
N ALA A 132 9.27 2.21 8.93
CA ALA A 132 8.16 2.94 9.55
C ALA A 132 7.18 2.01 10.29
N LEU A 133 6.90 0.83 9.77
CA LEU A 133 5.89 -0.07 10.31
C LEU A 133 6.42 -1.03 11.37
N GLU A 134 7.71 -1.36 11.34
CA GLU A 134 8.32 -2.26 12.34
C GLU A 134 8.18 -1.76 13.79
N PRO A 135 8.48 -0.47 14.10
CA PRO A 135 8.28 0.06 15.45
C PRO A 135 6.82 0.02 15.91
N LEU A 136 5.87 0.30 15.01
CA LEU A 136 4.44 0.24 15.33
C LEU A 136 4.01 -1.19 15.68
N ALA A 137 4.47 -2.17 14.90
CA ALA A 137 4.17 -3.57 15.16
C ALA A 137 4.75 -4.05 16.48
N GLU A 138 5.98 -3.66 16.82
CA GLU A 138 6.62 -3.99 18.10
C GLU A 138 5.88 -3.36 19.29
N GLN A 139 5.46 -2.11 19.17
CA GLN A 139 4.68 -1.41 20.20
C GLN A 139 3.36 -2.14 20.45
N TRP A 140 2.61 -2.47 19.41
CA TRP A 140 1.33 -3.19 19.52
C TRP A 140 1.48 -4.59 20.13
N GLU A 141 2.54 -5.31 19.78
CA GLU A 141 2.83 -6.60 20.39
C GLU A 141 3.14 -6.48 21.89
N GLN A 142 3.81 -5.40 22.32
CA GLN A 142 4.08 -5.13 23.74
C GLN A 142 2.81 -4.75 24.50
N GLU A 143 1.97 -3.90 23.94
CA GLU A 143 0.68 -3.50 24.54
C GLU A 143 -0.21 -4.73 24.77
N ARG A 144 -0.28 -5.63 23.80
CA ARG A 144 -1.02 -6.89 23.93
C ARG A 144 -0.49 -7.76 25.07
N LYS A 145 0.82 -7.91 25.17
CA LYS A 145 1.43 -8.71 26.24
C LYS A 145 1.14 -8.12 27.63
N ASN A 146 1.08 -6.80 27.72
CA ASN A 146 0.84 -6.09 28.98
C ASN A 146 -0.67 -5.99 29.34
N GLY A 147 -1.56 -6.03 28.34
CA GLY A 147 -3.00 -5.94 28.53
C GLY A 147 -3.72 -7.28 28.75
N GLY A 148 -3.03 -8.40 28.54
CA GLY A 148 -3.59 -9.75 28.63
C GLY A 148 -3.66 -10.34 30.05
N ASP A 149 -3.22 -9.63 31.09
CA ASP A 149 -3.23 -10.04 32.50
C ASP A 149 -4.39 -9.44 33.32
N GLY A 150 -5.53 -9.12 32.66
CA GLY A 150 -6.71 -8.56 33.28
C GLY A 150 -7.93 -9.50 33.24
#